data_f81de0b7f35eff90476726aee9f8793e
#
_entry.id   f81de0b7f35eff90476726aee9f8793e
#
_cell.length_a   1.000
_cell.length_b   1.000
_cell.length_c   1.000
_cell.angle_alpha   90.00
_cell.angle_beta   90.00
_cell.angle_gamma   90.00
#
_symmetry.space_group_name_H-M   'P 1'
#
loop_
_entity.id
_entity.type
_entity.pdbx_description
1 polymer ?
#
loop_
_entity_poly.entity_id
_entity_poly.type
_entity_poly.pdbx_seq_one_letter_code
_entity_poly.pdbx_strand_id
1 'polypeptide(L)'
;TLRIFSEMVGGQVNPATGQKEGGITVNAQAMEDAAKKGFATATDLADYLVKKGQPFRDAHETVAHAVKAAASHNCDLSELPLEVLQSFHPAIEKDVYDCLSLHGSLNARNTLGGTAPVQVRAQIERHHKRLG
;
A
#
# COMPACT_ATOMS: atom_id res chain seq x y z
N THR A 1 -11.41 27.73 15.34
CA THR A 1 -10.53 27.19 14.28
C THR A 1 -10.67 25.66 14.18
N LEU A 2 -10.51 24.88 15.28
CA LEU A 2 -10.66 23.41 15.26
C LEU A 2 -12.07 22.96 14.87
N ARG A 3 -13.12 23.68 15.31
CA ARG A 3 -14.51 23.37 14.94
C ARG A 3 -14.73 23.52 13.44
N ILE A 4 -14.29 24.62 12.83
CA ILE A 4 -14.41 24.84 11.38
C ILE A 4 -13.65 23.76 10.60
N PHE A 5 -12.44 23.40 11.05
CA PHE A 5 -11.67 22.33 10.41
C PHE A 5 -12.39 20.97 10.52
N SER A 6 -12.94 20.66 11.69
CA SER A 6 -13.72 19.44 11.91
C SER A 6 -14.95 19.36 10.99
N GLU A 7 -15.66 20.49 10.85
CA GLU A 7 -16.84 20.61 9.96
C GLU A 7 -16.44 20.46 8.47
N MET A 8 -15.31 21.04 8.06
CA MET A 8 -14.79 20.90 6.69
C MET A 8 -14.42 19.45 6.36
N VAL A 9 -13.77 18.74 7.29
CA VAL A 9 -13.32 17.36 7.08
C VAL A 9 -14.46 16.36 7.29
N GLY A 10 -15.20 16.55 8.37
CA GLY A 10 -16.24 15.64 8.82
C GLY A 10 -17.62 15.87 8.21
N GLY A 11 -17.88 17.05 7.63
CA GLY A 11 -19.21 17.50 7.25
C GLY A 11 -20.07 17.90 8.46
N GLN A 12 -21.25 18.41 8.18
CA GLN A 12 -22.24 18.79 9.19
C GLN A 12 -23.48 17.91 9.06
N VAL A 13 -24.16 17.67 10.17
CA VAL A 13 -25.47 17.02 10.14
C VAL A 13 -26.53 18.10 10.06
N ASN A 14 -27.31 18.08 8.98
CA ASN A 14 -28.44 18.99 8.83
C ASN A 14 -29.49 18.67 9.91
N PRO A 15 -29.78 19.60 10.83
CA PRO A 15 -30.69 19.34 11.95
C PRO A 15 -32.14 19.08 11.53
N ALA A 16 -32.54 19.51 10.33
CA ALA A 16 -33.90 19.33 9.82
C ALA A 16 -34.09 17.98 9.13
N THR A 17 -33.05 17.47 8.47
CA THR A 17 -33.13 16.22 7.68
C THR A 17 -32.40 15.05 8.31
N GLY A 18 -31.50 15.29 9.29
CA GLY A 18 -30.61 14.30 9.86
C GLY A 18 -29.52 13.80 8.89
N GLN A 19 -29.46 14.36 7.70
CA GLN A 19 -28.47 13.94 6.69
C GLN A 19 -27.15 14.70 6.87
N LYS A 20 -26.06 14.02 6.54
CA LYS A 20 -24.71 14.59 6.56
C LYS A 20 -24.49 15.38 5.28
N GLU A 21 -24.14 16.65 5.41
CA GLU A 21 -23.86 17.56 4.30
C GLU A 21 -22.40 18.04 4.36
N GLY A 22 -21.76 18.13 3.20
CA GLY A 22 -20.35 18.53 3.08
C GLY A 22 -19.37 17.47 3.58
N GLY A 23 -18.17 17.92 3.89
CA GLY A 23 -17.06 17.05 4.29
C GLY A 23 -16.24 16.50 3.12
N ILE A 24 -15.23 15.70 3.45
CA ILE A 24 -14.38 15.06 2.47
C ILE A 24 -14.99 13.70 2.12
N THR A 25 -15.23 13.47 0.82
CA THR A 25 -15.59 12.16 0.30
C THR A 25 -14.36 11.49 -0.31
N VAL A 26 -14.18 10.21 0.04
CA VAL A 26 -13.07 9.42 -0.46
C VAL A 26 -13.50 8.68 -1.73
N ASN A 27 -12.83 8.92 -2.85
CA ASN A 27 -12.95 8.09 -4.03
C ASN A 27 -11.96 6.92 -3.92
N ALA A 28 -12.38 5.84 -3.27
CA ALA A 28 -11.53 4.69 -2.98
C ALA A 28 -10.94 4.07 -4.25
N GLN A 29 -11.73 3.98 -5.33
CA GLN A 29 -11.26 3.40 -6.60
C GLN A 29 -10.16 4.27 -7.22
N ALA A 30 -10.35 5.58 -7.31
CA ALA A 30 -9.33 6.47 -7.86
C ALA A 30 -8.04 6.48 -7.02
N MET A 31 -8.15 6.33 -5.69
CA MET A 31 -6.99 6.23 -4.81
C MET A 31 -6.25 4.90 -4.99
N GLU A 32 -6.98 3.79 -5.14
CA GLU A 32 -6.39 2.48 -5.42
C GLU A 32 -5.67 2.47 -6.78
N ASP A 33 -6.31 2.99 -7.82
CA ASP A 33 -5.74 3.09 -9.17
C ASP A 33 -4.49 3.98 -9.18
N ALA A 34 -4.48 5.06 -8.39
CA ALA A 34 -3.30 5.91 -8.23
C ALA A 34 -2.16 5.19 -7.49
N ALA A 35 -2.48 4.39 -6.47
CA ALA A 35 -1.49 3.63 -5.71
C ALA A 35 -0.85 2.47 -6.50
N LYS A 36 -1.53 1.95 -7.53
CA LYS A 36 -0.98 0.93 -8.45
C LYS A 36 0.02 1.52 -9.45
N LYS A 37 0.03 2.84 -9.63
CA LYS A 37 0.94 3.50 -10.58
C LYS A 37 2.31 3.77 -9.96
N GLY A 38 3.35 3.71 -10.78
CA GLY A 38 4.70 4.14 -10.38
C GLY A 38 5.50 3.10 -9.60
N PHE A 39 5.15 1.81 -9.72
CA PHE A 39 5.90 0.70 -9.12
C PHE A 39 6.06 0.83 -7.61
N ALA A 40 4.99 1.22 -6.91
CA ALA A 40 5.02 1.43 -5.46
C ALA A 40 5.47 0.20 -4.65
N THR A 41 5.27 -1.01 -5.21
CA THR A 41 5.66 -2.30 -4.59
C THR A 41 7.09 -2.75 -4.95
N ALA A 42 7.88 -1.93 -5.65
CA ALA A 42 9.24 -2.30 -6.03
C ALA A 42 10.14 -2.59 -4.81
N THR A 43 10.00 -1.82 -3.73
CA THR A 43 10.70 -2.08 -2.46
C THR A 43 10.26 -3.38 -1.80
N ASP A 44 9.00 -3.75 -1.94
CA ASP A 44 8.49 -5.01 -1.38
C ASP A 44 9.11 -6.23 -2.11
N LEU A 45 9.39 -6.11 -3.42
CA LEU A 45 10.15 -7.11 -4.18
C LEU A 45 11.60 -7.22 -3.69
N ALA A 46 12.27 -6.10 -3.38
CA ALA A 46 13.61 -6.12 -2.82
C ALA A 46 13.62 -6.81 -1.45
N ASP A 47 12.68 -6.46 -0.57
CA ASP A 47 12.54 -7.08 0.74
C ASP A 47 12.23 -8.58 0.65
N TYR A 48 11.43 -8.99 -0.34
CA TYR A 48 11.15 -10.40 -0.63
C TYR A 48 12.44 -11.16 -0.97
N LEU A 49 13.27 -10.62 -1.88
CA LEU A 49 14.53 -11.24 -2.27
C LEU A 49 15.54 -11.30 -1.12
N VAL A 50 15.58 -10.26 -0.28
CA VAL A 50 16.42 -10.26 0.94
C VAL A 50 15.97 -11.36 1.91
N LYS A 51 14.67 -11.57 2.09
CA LYS A 51 14.13 -12.68 2.90
C LYS A 51 14.48 -14.07 2.32
N LYS A 52 14.62 -14.16 1.01
CA LYS A 52 15.11 -15.37 0.32
C LYS A 52 16.65 -15.52 0.37
N GLY A 53 17.35 -14.61 1.06
CA GLY A 53 18.79 -14.68 1.32
C GLY A 53 19.68 -13.89 0.37
N GLN A 54 19.10 -13.07 -0.52
CA GLN A 54 19.89 -12.21 -1.41
C GLN A 54 20.40 -10.97 -0.65
N PRO A 55 21.65 -10.54 -0.84
CA PRO A 55 22.13 -9.27 -0.31
C PRO A 55 21.30 -8.10 -0.82
N PHE A 56 21.02 -7.12 0.05
CA PHE A 56 20.13 -5.99 -0.30
C PHE A 56 20.56 -5.25 -1.58
N ARG A 57 21.86 -5.06 -1.77
CA ARG A 57 22.40 -4.39 -2.96
C ARG A 57 22.03 -5.13 -4.26
N ASP A 58 22.20 -6.44 -4.24
CA ASP A 58 21.93 -7.30 -5.41
C ASP A 58 20.42 -7.42 -5.64
N ALA A 59 19.63 -7.49 -4.57
CA ALA A 59 18.17 -7.46 -4.63
C ALA A 59 17.68 -6.15 -5.28
N HIS A 60 18.26 -5.00 -4.89
CA HIS A 60 17.91 -3.71 -5.46
C HIS A 60 18.24 -3.62 -6.97
N GLU A 61 19.37 -4.17 -7.41
CA GLU A 61 19.74 -4.25 -8.84
C GLU A 61 18.75 -5.15 -9.60
N THR A 62 18.43 -6.31 -9.06
CA THR A 62 17.42 -7.23 -9.61
C THR A 62 16.07 -6.52 -9.80
N VAL A 63 15.62 -5.78 -8.79
CA VAL A 63 14.38 -5.00 -8.85
C VAL A 63 14.42 -3.91 -9.91
N ALA A 64 15.56 -3.23 -10.08
CA ALA A 64 15.71 -2.22 -11.13
C ALA A 64 15.53 -2.82 -12.54
N HIS A 65 16.02 -4.03 -12.77
CA HIS A 65 15.80 -4.76 -14.03
C HIS A 65 14.33 -5.16 -14.20
N ALA A 66 13.67 -5.65 -13.14
CA ALA A 66 12.25 -6.01 -13.19
C ALA A 66 11.36 -4.79 -13.47
N VAL A 67 11.62 -3.65 -12.83
CA VAL A 67 10.91 -2.38 -13.08
C VAL A 67 11.09 -1.92 -14.53
N LYS A 68 12.32 -2.00 -15.06
CA LYS A 68 12.58 -1.64 -16.45
C LYS A 68 11.81 -2.54 -17.43
N ALA A 69 11.73 -3.83 -17.14
CA ALA A 69 10.96 -4.77 -17.95
C ALA A 69 9.46 -4.46 -17.88
N ALA A 70 8.90 -4.26 -16.68
CA ALA A 70 7.50 -3.89 -16.50
C ALA A 70 7.14 -2.58 -17.24
N ALA A 71 8.01 -1.57 -17.13
CA ALA A 71 7.85 -0.30 -17.84
C ALA A 71 7.86 -0.50 -19.37
N SER A 72 8.73 -1.36 -19.91
CA SER A 72 8.78 -1.66 -21.35
C SER A 72 7.54 -2.40 -21.86
N HIS A 73 6.88 -3.17 -20.99
CA HIS A 73 5.62 -3.87 -21.27
C HIS A 73 4.38 -3.03 -20.92
N ASN A 74 4.58 -1.82 -20.39
CA ASN A 74 3.52 -0.91 -19.94
C ASN A 74 2.56 -1.59 -18.94
N CYS A 75 3.11 -2.38 -18.02
CA CYS A 75 2.38 -3.09 -16.97
C CYS A 75 3.01 -2.86 -15.59
N ASP A 76 2.31 -3.22 -14.52
CA ASP A 76 2.88 -3.20 -13.17
C ASP A 76 3.71 -4.45 -12.88
N LEU A 77 4.54 -4.43 -11.83
CA LEU A 77 5.34 -5.58 -11.40
C LEU A 77 4.49 -6.80 -11.08
N SER A 78 3.31 -6.59 -10.50
CA SER A 78 2.34 -7.65 -10.18
C SER A 78 1.71 -8.31 -11.41
N GLU A 79 1.82 -7.69 -12.59
CA GLU A 79 1.27 -8.19 -13.86
C GLU A 79 2.31 -8.93 -14.70
N LEU A 80 3.59 -8.86 -14.32
CA LEU A 80 4.64 -9.60 -15.02
C LEU A 80 4.46 -11.12 -14.85
N PRO A 81 4.60 -11.92 -15.92
CA PRO A 81 4.63 -13.38 -15.84
C PRO A 81 5.73 -13.87 -14.90
N LEU A 82 5.46 -14.98 -14.19
CA LEU A 82 6.42 -15.55 -13.24
C LEU A 82 7.75 -15.90 -13.90
N GLU A 83 7.70 -16.45 -15.13
CA GLU A 83 8.90 -16.80 -15.89
C GLU A 83 9.80 -15.58 -16.15
N VAL A 84 9.21 -14.43 -16.40
CA VAL A 84 9.93 -13.16 -16.58
C VAL A 84 10.59 -12.73 -15.28
N LEU A 85 9.86 -12.77 -14.17
CA LEU A 85 10.40 -12.45 -12.83
C LEU A 85 11.54 -13.44 -12.46
N GLN A 86 11.38 -14.72 -12.72
CA GLN A 86 12.39 -15.75 -12.47
C GLN A 86 13.64 -15.60 -13.34
N SER A 87 13.52 -14.99 -14.53
CA SER A 87 14.70 -14.70 -15.36
C SER A 87 15.65 -13.69 -14.71
N PHE A 88 15.15 -12.84 -13.80
CA PHE A 88 15.98 -11.90 -13.03
C PHE A 88 16.60 -12.56 -11.81
N HIS A 89 15.86 -13.45 -11.12
CA HIS A 89 16.40 -14.21 -10.01
C HIS A 89 15.63 -15.52 -9.77
N PRO A 90 16.33 -16.67 -9.71
CA PRO A 90 15.69 -18.00 -9.63
C PRO A 90 14.95 -18.27 -8.31
N ALA A 91 15.24 -17.52 -7.23
CA ALA A 91 14.55 -17.66 -5.96
C ALA A 91 13.15 -17.00 -5.94
N ILE A 92 12.74 -16.36 -7.05
CA ILE A 92 11.39 -15.81 -7.16
C ILE A 92 10.42 -16.95 -7.42
N GLU A 93 9.45 -17.10 -6.53
CA GLU A 93 8.39 -18.11 -6.58
C GLU A 93 7.01 -17.44 -6.67
N LYS A 94 5.95 -18.25 -6.79
CA LYS A 94 4.57 -17.75 -6.92
C LYS A 94 4.11 -16.84 -5.77
N ASP A 95 4.67 -17.01 -4.58
CA ASP A 95 4.38 -16.20 -3.38
C ASP A 95 4.80 -14.71 -3.52
N VAL A 96 5.61 -14.39 -4.54
CA VAL A 96 5.98 -13.01 -4.85
C VAL A 96 4.75 -12.13 -5.14
N TYR A 97 3.70 -12.66 -5.75
CA TYR A 97 2.50 -11.89 -6.06
C TYR A 97 1.73 -11.43 -4.81
N ASP A 98 1.83 -12.19 -3.71
CA ASP A 98 1.28 -11.75 -2.43
C ASP A 98 1.98 -10.48 -1.93
N CYS A 99 3.31 -10.41 -2.08
CA CYS A 99 4.11 -9.24 -1.72
C CYS A 99 3.87 -8.05 -2.66
N LEU A 100 3.68 -8.31 -3.96
CA LEU A 100 3.49 -7.29 -4.99
C LEU A 100 2.06 -6.72 -5.00
N SER A 101 1.11 -7.32 -4.28
CA SER A 101 -0.21 -6.75 -4.13
C SER A 101 -0.20 -5.54 -3.18
N LEU A 102 -1.06 -4.53 -3.41
CA LEU A 102 -1.19 -3.39 -2.50
C LEU A 102 -1.56 -3.82 -1.07
N HIS A 103 -2.45 -4.81 -0.94
CA HIS A 103 -2.83 -5.37 0.35
C HIS A 103 -1.69 -6.10 1.04
N GLY A 104 -0.89 -6.87 0.29
CA GLY A 104 0.30 -7.56 0.80
C GLY A 104 1.34 -6.56 1.30
N SER A 105 1.63 -5.53 0.50
CA SER A 105 2.52 -4.44 0.87
C SER A 105 2.08 -3.74 2.16
N LEU A 106 0.80 -3.39 2.29
CA LEU A 106 0.26 -2.77 3.51
C LEU A 106 0.34 -3.73 4.71
N ASN A 107 -0.05 -4.99 4.55
CA ASN A 107 -0.06 -5.98 5.62
C ASN A 107 1.34 -6.34 6.12
N ALA A 108 2.35 -6.29 5.23
CA ALA A 108 3.75 -6.54 5.60
C ALA A 108 4.28 -5.51 6.62
N ARG A 109 3.69 -4.31 6.69
CA ARG A 109 4.08 -3.24 7.63
C ARG A 109 3.42 -3.39 9.00
N ASN A 110 3.41 -4.61 9.52
CA ASN A 110 2.73 -4.99 10.78
C ASN A 110 3.65 -4.87 12.01
N THR A 111 4.35 -3.75 12.14
CA THR A 111 5.11 -3.38 13.33
C THR A 111 4.36 -2.36 14.16
N LEU A 112 4.73 -2.18 15.43
CA LEU A 112 4.12 -1.15 16.28
C LEU A 112 4.30 0.24 15.65
N GLY A 113 3.19 0.93 15.39
CA GLY A 113 3.18 2.21 14.67
C GLY A 113 3.24 2.08 13.14
N GLY A 114 3.24 0.86 12.60
CA GLY A 114 3.20 0.58 11.18
C GLY A 114 1.82 0.86 10.55
N THR A 115 1.78 0.87 9.22
CA THR A 115 0.58 1.21 8.44
C THR A 115 -0.34 0.03 8.14
N ALA A 116 0.00 -1.19 8.61
CA ALA A 116 -0.90 -2.33 8.46
C ALA A 116 -2.26 -2.04 9.10
N PRO A 117 -3.39 -2.43 8.47
CA PRO A 117 -4.73 -2.12 8.97
C PRO A 117 -4.97 -2.53 10.42
N VAL A 118 -4.38 -3.64 10.87
CA VAL A 118 -4.47 -4.10 12.26
C VAL A 118 -3.80 -3.11 13.23
N GLN A 119 -2.65 -2.55 12.87
CA GLN A 119 -1.94 -1.57 13.68
C GLN A 119 -2.67 -0.23 13.73
N VAL A 120 -3.20 0.21 12.58
CA VAL A 120 -4.00 1.45 12.50
C VAL A 120 -5.26 1.33 13.38
N ARG A 121 -5.99 0.22 13.29
CA ARG A 121 -7.18 -0.02 14.14
C ARG A 121 -6.83 -0.02 15.62
N ALA A 122 -5.75 -0.70 16.01
CA ALA A 122 -5.28 -0.71 17.40
C ALA A 122 -4.96 0.72 17.92
N GLN A 123 -4.35 1.57 17.08
CA GLN A 123 -4.09 2.96 17.45
C GLN A 123 -5.39 3.78 17.54
N ILE A 124 -6.35 3.58 16.65
CA ILE A 124 -7.67 4.23 16.72
C ILE A 124 -8.36 3.88 18.04
N GLU A 125 -8.44 2.59 18.37
CA GLU A 125 -9.04 2.12 19.64
C GLU A 125 -8.34 2.70 20.88
N ARG A 126 -7.00 2.73 20.86
CA ARG A 126 -6.20 3.32 21.94
C ARG A 126 -6.53 4.80 22.14
N HIS A 127 -6.65 5.55 21.04
CA HIS A 127 -6.96 6.98 21.12
C HIS A 127 -8.42 7.23 21.53
N HIS A 128 -9.37 6.43 21.06
CA HIS A 128 -10.77 6.50 21.52
C HIS A 128 -10.86 6.29 23.03
N LYS A 129 -10.19 5.27 23.59
CA LYS A 129 -10.15 5.03 25.04
C LYS A 129 -9.53 6.19 25.84
N ARG A 130 -8.62 6.95 25.23
CA ARG A 130 -7.95 8.09 25.89
C ARG A 130 -8.77 9.36 25.86
N LEU A 131 -9.63 9.53 24.86
CA LEU A 131 -10.44 10.72 24.67
C LEU A 131 -11.82 10.62 25.36
N GLY A 132 -12.20 9.45 25.84
CA GLY A 132 -13.50 9.18 26.48
C GLY A 132 -14.50 8.81 25.45
#